data_8bfb88900474bf04cba47fd5fca6fb2e
#
_entry.id   8bfb88900474bf04cba47fd5fca6fb2e
#
_cell.length_a   1.000
_cell.length_b   1.000
_cell.length_c   1.000
_cell.angle_alpha   90.00
_cell.angle_beta   90.00
_cell.angle_gamma   90.00
#
_symmetry.space_group_name_H-M   'P 1'
#
loop_
_entity.id
_entity.type
_entity.pdbx_description
1 polymer ?
#
loop_
_entity_poly.entity_id
_entity_poly.type
_entity_poly.pdbx_seq_one_letter_code
_entity_poly.pdbx_strand_id
1 'polypeptide(L)'
;LGTAHVCRALGIGGGELTLEMKAGLIRVTAAADRWTLQANPPRWREPQEPAAAIAAMLGLEPPDIAERPLWVNAGREQLIVPLTSADAVRRARPHPDALGRLKSEDGASMAYVFAPRGPAREPRGSAAGAAVERESLIARFFFPQGPAVLEDPATGSATANLGGWCLALGRALPCRFEIAQGEQAARPSMLYLDVDADRRVFVGGDVIEMGRGTLTI
;
A
#
# COMPACT_ATOMS: atom_id res chain seq x y z
N LEU A 1 -0.53 12.44 -1.84
CA LEU A 1 0.77 13.05 -1.55
C LEU A 1 1.16 14.07 -2.64
N GLY A 2 1.03 13.73 -3.94
CA GLY A 2 1.39 14.63 -5.06
C GLY A 2 0.66 15.98 -5.00
N THR A 3 -0.64 16.01 -4.72
CA THR A 3 -1.40 17.25 -4.56
C THR A 3 -0.80 18.14 -3.47
N ALA A 4 -0.44 17.59 -2.32
CA ALA A 4 0.18 18.35 -1.23
C ALA A 4 1.55 18.90 -1.63
N HIS A 5 2.34 18.14 -2.39
CA HIS A 5 3.61 18.59 -2.96
C HIS A 5 3.41 19.80 -3.88
N VAL A 6 2.44 19.74 -4.80
CA VAL A 6 2.11 20.86 -5.71
C VAL A 6 1.61 22.07 -4.93
N CYS A 7 0.72 21.90 -3.94
CA CYS A 7 0.27 23.00 -3.07
C CYS A 7 1.45 23.72 -2.41
N ARG A 8 2.39 22.96 -1.83
CA ARG A 8 3.61 23.55 -1.23
C ARG A 8 4.44 24.32 -2.27
N ALA A 9 4.61 23.76 -3.47
CA ALA A 9 5.35 24.42 -4.55
C ALA A 9 4.69 25.72 -5.04
N LEU A 10 3.36 25.84 -4.88
CA LEU A 10 2.58 27.03 -5.18
C LEU A 10 2.49 28.02 -3.98
N GLY A 11 3.17 27.74 -2.88
CA GLY A 11 3.12 28.56 -1.67
C GLY A 11 1.81 28.40 -0.86
N ILE A 12 1.02 27.37 -1.16
CA ILE A 12 -0.21 27.05 -0.43
C ILE A 12 0.14 26.09 0.70
N GLY A 13 0.12 26.60 1.94
CA GLY A 13 0.54 25.86 3.13
C GLY A 13 2.05 25.64 3.21
N GLY A 14 2.50 25.03 4.30
CA GLY A 14 3.90 24.73 4.58
C GLY A 14 4.21 23.23 4.48
N GLY A 15 4.85 22.68 5.51
CA GLY A 15 5.11 21.25 5.66
C GLY A 15 3.93 20.44 6.17
N GLU A 16 2.78 21.05 6.44
CA GLU A 16 1.56 20.39 6.89
C GLU A 16 0.35 20.97 6.14
N LEU A 17 -0.50 20.07 5.63
CA LEU A 17 -1.70 20.39 4.88
C LEU A 17 -2.83 19.45 5.29
N THR A 18 -4.08 19.96 5.28
CA THR A 18 -5.27 19.10 5.36
C THR A 18 -5.98 19.16 4.01
N LEU A 19 -6.13 18.02 3.38
CA LEU A 19 -6.82 17.88 2.11
C LEU A 19 -8.25 17.40 2.35
N GLU A 20 -9.23 18.12 1.81
CA GLU A 20 -10.61 17.66 1.78
C GLU A 20 -10.80 16.72 0.57
N MET A 21 -11.20 15.49 0.82
CA MET A 21 -11.39 14.44 -0.17
C MET A 21 -12.72 13.73 0.07
N LYS A 22 -13.15 12.90 -0.90
CA LYS A 22 -14.35 12.04 -0.70
C LYS A 22 -14.23 11.12 0.52
N ALA A 23 -13.00 10.75 0.91
CA ALA A 23 -12.71 9.93 2.09
C ALA A 23 -12.69 10.73 3.40
N GLY A 24 -12.95 12.05 3.37
CA GLY A 24 -12.92 12.96 4.52
C GLY A 24 -11.70 13.88 4.50
N LEU A 25 -11.39 14.45 5.67
CA LEU A 25 -10.25 15.34 5.87
C LEU A 25 -8.98 14.51 6.11
N ILE A 26 -8.04 14.61 5.18
CA ILE A 26 -6.79 13.86 5.22
C ILE A 26 -5.64 14.80 5.56
N ARG A 27 -5.04 14.60 6.73
CA ARG A 27 -3.85 15.32 7.16
C ARG A 27 -2.62 14.77 6.46
N VAL A 28 -1.81 15.66 5.87
CA VAL A 28 -0.59 15.33 5.14
C VAL A 28 0.55 16.18 5.68
N THR A 29 1.66 15.56 5.99
CA THR A 29 2.87 16.22 6.49
C THR A 29 4.06 15.93 5.59
N ALA A 30 5.00 16.88 5.48
CA ALA A 30 6.24 16.74 4.74
C ALA A 30 7.45 16.74 5.66
N ALA A 31 8.37 15.83 5.41
CA ALA A 31 9.71 15.82 5.97
C ALA A 31 10.71 15.70 4.82
N ALA A 32 11.37 16.80 4.46
CA ALA A 32 12.12 16.95 3.21
C ALA A 32 11.23 16.64 1.99
N ASP A 33 11.60 15.65 1.16
CA ASP A 33 10.83 15.24 -0.02
C ASP A 33 9.81 14.15 0.27
N ARG A 34 9.81 13.62 1.49
CA ARG A 34 8.85 12.61 1.92
C ARG A 34 7.58 13.24 2.43
N TRP A 35 6.48 12.83 1.84
CA TRP A 35 5.14 13.19 2.27
C TRP A 35 4.49 12.01 2.97
N THR A 36 3.84 12.27 4.09
CA THR A 36 3.15 11.25 4.89
C THR A 36 1.71 11.69 5.14
N LEU A 37 0.76 10.82 4.89
CA LEU A 37 -0.63 11.01 5.26
C LEU A 37 -1.02 10.13 6.45
N GLN A 38 -1.94 10.58 7.26
CA GLN A 38 -2.65 9.76 8.23
C GLN A 38 -3.88 9.19 7.55
N ALA A 39 -3.99 7.85 7.51
CA ALA A 39 -5.14 7.16 6.97
C ALA A 39 -6.33 7.20 7.94
N ASN A 40 -7.54 6.98 7.43
CA ASN A 40 -8.72 6.77 8.26
C ASN A 40 -8.57 5.50 9.11
N PRO A 41 -9.27 5.40 10.26
CA PRO A 41 -9.33 4.16 11.03
C PRO A 41 -9.80 3.00 10.15
N PRO A 42 -9.01 1.91 10.04
CA PRO A 42 -9.35 0.82 9.15
C PRO A 42 -10.47 -0.06 9.73
N ARG A 43 -11.29 -0.62 8.83
CA ARG A 43 -12.23 -1.71 9.09
C ARG A 43 -11.79 -2.92 8.29
N TRP A 44 -12.18 -4.12 8.74
CA TRP A 44 -11.82 -5.36 8.05
C TRP A 44 -12.90 -6.41 8.18
N ARG A 45 -12.90 -7.35 7.25
CA ARG A 45 -13.75 -8.54 7.23
C ARG A 45 -13.04 -9.71 6.58
N GLU A 46 -13.53 -10.92 6.87
CA GLU A 46 -13.07 -12.13 6.21
C GLU A 46 -13.54 -12.16 4.75
N PRO A 47 -12.73 -12.68 3.81
CA PRO A 47 -13.19 -13.06 2.50
C PRO A 47 -14.16 -14.26 2.61
N GLN A 48 -15.08 -14.38 1.66
CA GLN A 48 -15.96 -15.55 1.58
C GLN A 48 -15.21 -16.75 0.99
N GLU A 49 -14.22 -16.47 0.15
CA GLU A 49 -13.39 -17.48 -0.50
C GLU A 49 -12.35 -18.02 0.48
N PRO A 50 -12.14 -19.35 0.52
CA PRO A 50 -11.05 -19.93 1.31
C PRO A 50 -9.68 -19.52 0.74
N ALA A 51 -8.67 -19.50 1.59
CA ALA A 51 -7.30 -19.11 1.20
C ALA A 51 -6.77 -19.86 -0.05
N ALA A 52 -7.11 -21.14 -0.18
CA ALA A 52 -6.73 -21.93 -1.35
C ALA A 52 -7.35 -21.41 -2.66
N ALA A 53 -8.61 -20.95 -2.62
CA ALA A 53 -9.25 -20.35 -3.79
C ALA A 53 -8.63 -18.98 -4.11
N ILE A 54 -8.31 -18.18 -3.10
CA ILE A 54 -7.61 -16.91 -3.28
C ILE A 54 -6.23 -17.14 -3.92
N ALA A 55 -5.46 -18.14 -3.46
CA ALA A 55 -4.19 -18.50 -4.06
C ALA A 55 -4.36 -18.83 -5.56
N ALA A 56 -5.29 -19.72 -5.90
CA ALA A 56 -5.57 -20.09 -7.29
C ALA A 56 -5.98 -18.89 -8.16
N MET A 57 -6.79 -17.96 -7.63
CA MET A 57 -7.19 -16.72 -8.34
C MET A 57 -6.01 -15.80 -8.62
N LEU A 58 -4.96 -15.86 -7.78
CA LEU A 58 -3.71 -15.13 -7.94
C LEU A 58 -2.65 -15.86 -8.76
N GLY A 59 -2.96 -17.07 -9.28
CA GLY A 59 -2.03 -17.92 -10.01
C GLY A 59 -0.94 -18.51 -9.11
N LEU A 60 -1.29 -18.75 -7.85
CA LEU A 60 -0.41 -19.28 -6.80
C LEU A 60 -0.97 -20.60 -6.25
N GLU A 61 -0.11 -21.31 -5.51
CA GLU A 61 -0.50 -22.53 -4.80
C GLU A 61 -0.93 -22.22 -3.35
N PRO A 62 -1.79 -23.06 -2.72
CA PRO A 62 -2.23 -22.81 -1.35
C PRO A 62 -1.11 -22.61 -0.33
N PRO A 63 0.05 -23.31 -0.38
CA PRO A 63 1.17 -23.06 0.53
C PRO A 63 1.87 -21.71 0.34
N ASP A 64 1.59 -20.98 -0.74
CA ASP A 64 2.13 -19.63 -0.94
C ASP A 64 1.45 -18.59 -0.02
N ILE A 65 0.26 -18.87 0.50
CA ILE A 65 -0.43 -18.01 1.46
C ILE A 65 0.19 -18.22 2.84
N ALA A 66 0.75 -17.15 3.41
CA ALA A 66 1.47 -17.21 4.71
C ALA A 66 0.53 -17.15 5.90
N GLU A 67 -0.47 -16.28 5.82
CA GLU A 67 -1.40 -15.99 6.91
C GLU A 67 -2.77 -15.64 6.32
N ARG A 68 -3.73 -15.37 7.19
CA ARG A 68 -5.12 -15.08 6.83
C ARG A 68 -5.25 -13.84 5.94
N PRO A 69 -5.73 -13.95 4.68
CA PRO A 69 -6.12 -12.81 3.87
C PRO A 69 -7.32 -12.10 4.48
N LEU A 70 -7.39 -10.78 4.32
CA LEU A 70 -8.52 -9.97 4.79
C LEU A 70 -8.90 -8.91 3.76
N TRP A 71 -10.17 -8.62 3.63
CA TRP A 71 -10.65 -7.37 3.10
C TRP A 71 -10.44 -6.28 4.14
N VAL A 72 -9.75 -5.20 3.75
CA VAL A 72 -9.45 -4.07 4.63
C VAL A 72 -9.84 -2.77 3.95
N ASN A 73 -10.40 -1.84 4.72
CA ASN A 73 -10.86 -0.54 4.26
C ASN A 73 -10.38 0.59 5.19
N ALA A 74 -9.35 1.31 4.77
CA ALA A 74 -8.86 2.55 5.39
C ALA A 74 -9.17 3.78 4.51
N GLY A 75 -10.16 3.67 3.62
CA GLY A 75 -10.59 4.67 2.64
C GLY A 75 -11.16 4.03 1.36
N ARG A 76 -10.64 2.87 0.97
CA ARG A 76 -11.16 2.00 -0.08
C ARG A 76 -10.88 0.54 0.27
N GLU A 77 -11.90 -0.32 0.15
CA GLU A 77 -11.74 -1.72 0.47
C GLU A 77 -10.91 -2.46 -0.57
N GLN A 78 -9.90 -3.23 -0.11
CA GLN A 78 -9.00 -4.03 -0.94
C GLN A 78 -8.66 -5.33 -0.23
N LEU A 79 -8.45 -6.41 -0.98
CA LEU A 79 -8.03 -7.69 -0.42
C LEU A 79 -6.52 -7.66 -0.15
N ILE A 80 -6.14 -7.84 1.09
CA ILE A 80 -4.75 -7.89 1.56
C ILE A 80 -4.37 -9.36 1.75
N VAL A 81 -3.35 -9.80 1.01
CA VAL A 81 -2.94 -11.20 0.92
C VAL A 81 -1.48 -11.35 1.32
N PRO A 82 -1.18 -11.88 2.50
CA PRO A 82 0.19 -12.18 2.92
C PRO A 82 0.69 -13.43 2.21
N LEU A 83 1.87 -13.36 1.64
CA LEU A 83 2.54 -14.48 0.99
C LEU A 83 3.79 -14.91 1.77
N THR A 84 4.20 -16.16 1.57
CA THR A 84 5.32 -16.77 2.30
C THR A 84 6.68 -16.23 1.90
N SER A 85 6.82 -15.67 0.69
CA SER A 85 8.12 -15.24 0.16
C SER A 85 8.03 -14.15 -0.89
N ALA A 86 9.13 -13.42 -1.06
CA ALA A 86 9.29 -12.47 -2.16
C ALA A 86 9.16 -13.14 -3.54
N ASP A 87 9.53 -14.41 -3.65
CA ASP A 87 9.37 -15.19 -4.87
C ASP A 87 7.89 -15.44 -5.17
N ALA A 88 7.08 -15.79 -4.19
CA ALA A 88 5.64 -15.95 -4.35
C ALA A 88 4.99 -14.63 -4.83
N VAL A 89 5.41 -13.48 -4.26
CA VAL A 89 4.96 -12.16 -4.74
C VAL A 89 5.31 -11.95 -6.21
N ARG A 90 6.54 -12.26 -6.62
CA ARG A 90 6.97 -12.10 -8.03
C ARG A 90 6.28 -13.07 -8.98
N ARG A 91 5.93 -14.28 -8.53
CA ARG A 91 5.22 -15.29 -9.33
C ARG A 91 3.74 -15.00 -9.50
N ALA A 92 3.12 -14.22 -8.63
CA ALA A 92 1.69 -13.92 -8.71
C ALA A 92 1.29 -13.42 -10.11
N ARG A 93 0.30 -14.10 -10.71
CA ARG A 93 -0.23 -13.82 -12.06
C ARG A 93 -1.75 -14.05 -12.04
N PRO A 94 -2.51 -13.07 -11.51
CA PRO A 94 -3.96 -13.24 -11.44
C PRO A 94 -4.56 -13.31 -12.84
N HIS A 95 -5.51 -14.23 -12.99
CA HIS A 95 -6.31 -14.31 -14.19
C HIS A 95 -7.46 -13.28 -14.09
N PRO A 96 -7.78 -12.53 -15.17
CA PRO A 96 -8.81 -11.48 -15.11
C PRO A 96 -10.16 -11.95 -14.58
N ASP A 97 -10.68 -13.06 -15.12
CA ASP A 97 -11.97 -13.61 -14.72
C ASP A 97 -11.97 -14.12 -13.27
N ALA A 98 -10.84 -14.65 -12.81
CA ALA A 98 -10.68 -15.15 -11.46
C ALA A 98 -10.60 -13.97 -10.46
N LEU A 99 -9.75 -12.98 -10.75
CA LEU A 99 -9.65 -11.77 -9.93
C LEU A 99 -10.99 -11.02 -9.88
N GLY A 100 -11.71 -10.99 -11.00
CA GLY A 100 -13.02 -10.35 -11.12
C GLY A 100 -14.11 -10.96 -10.21
N ARG A 101 -13.90 -12.15 -9.65
CA ARG A 101 -14.81 -12.78 -8.69
C ARG A 101 -14.62 -12.28 -7.26
N LEU A 102 -13.41 -11.83 -6.94
CA LEU A 102 -13.10 -11.23 -5.64
C LEU A 102 -13.73 -9.83 -5.58
N LYS A 103 -14.80 -9.67 -4.81
CA LYS A 103 -15.54 -8.40 -4.77
C LYS A 103 -15.46 -7.76 -3.39
N SER A 104 -15.04 -6.50 -3.39
CA SER A 104 -15.20 -5.58 -2.28
C SER A 104 -16.68 -5.19 -2.10
N GLU A 105 -17.02 -4.51 -1.02
CA GLU A 105 -18.37 -4.01 -0.76
C GLU A 105 -18.89 -3.07 -1.87
N ASP A 106 -18.01 -2.29 -2.51
CA ASP A 106 -18.34 -1.41 -3.64
C ASP A 106 -18.28 -2.12 -5.01
N GLY A 107 -18.11 -3.45 -5.03
CA GLY A 107 -18.08 -4.28 -6.23
C GLY A 107 -16.77 -4.25 -7.00
N ALA A 108 -15.76 -3.55 -6.50
CA ALA A 108 -14.43 -3.54 -7.13
C ALA A 108 -13.67 -4.84 -6.85
N SER A 109 -12.70 -5.15 -7.73
CA SER A 109 -11.84 -6.33 -7.59
C SER A 109 -10.39 -5.86 -7.52
N MET A 110 -9.82 -5.89 -6.31
CA MET A 110 -8.47 -5.39 -6.07
C MET A 110 -7.76 -6.27 -5.07
N ALA A 111 -6.56 -6.74 -5.40
CA ALA A 111 -5.74 -7.56 -4.51
C ALA A 111 -4.35 -6.96 -4.33
N TYR A 112 -3.91 -6.86 -3.08
CA TYR A 112 -2.59 -6.46 -2.67
C TYR A 112 -1.87 -7.65 -2.05
N VAL A 113 -0.87 -8.17 -2.75
CA VAL A 113 -0.04 -9.27 -2.26
C VAL A 113 1.26 -8.72 -1.72
N PHE A 114 1.74 -9.26 -0.60
CA PHE A 114 2.98 -8.81 0.01
C PHE A 114 3.69 -9.95 0.75
N ALA A 115 5.00 -9.82 0.93
CA ALA A 115 5.83 -10.73 1.72
C ALA A 115 7.07 -10.00 2.28
N PRO A 116 7.76 -10.58 3.29
CA PRO A 116 9.09 -10.13 3.66
C PRO A 116 10.04 -10.17 2.46
N ARG A 117 10.85 -9.12 2.30
CA ARG A 117 11.81 -9.00 1.19
C ARG A 117 13.14 -9.72 1.47
N GLY A 118 13.37 -10.09 2.70
CA GLY A 118 14.63 -10.60 3.24
C GLY A 118 15.09 -9.73 4.43
N PRO A 119 16.28 -9.94 4.97
CA PRO A 119 16.77 -9.14 6.08
C PRO A 119 16.74 -7.65 5.74
N ALA A 120 16.34 -6.82 6.71
CA ALA A 120 16.21 -5.38 6.56
C ALA A 120 17.48 -4.80 5.93
N ARG A 121 17.31 -4.01 4.89
CA ARG A 121 18.41 -3.30 4.26
C ARG A 121 18.89 -2.21 5.21
N GLU A 122 20.19 -2.10 5.44
CA GLU A 122 20.77 -1.01 6.22
C GLU A 122 20.23 0.35 5.76
N PRO A 123 19.86 1.26 6.66
CA PRO A 123 19.29 2.55 6.29
C PRO A 123 20.29 3.32 5.42
N ARG A 124 19.93 3.62 4.18
CA ARG A 124 20.69 4.52 3.34
C ARG A 124 20.61 5.92 3.94
N GLY A 125 21.69 6.32 4.60
CA GLY A 125 22.03 7.70 4.86
C GLY A 125 20.93 8.56 5.47
N SER A 126 20.56 8.34 6.73
CA SER A 126 19.92 9.37 7.53
C SER A 126 20.97 9.95 8.49
N ALA A 127 21.13 11.28 8.43
CA ALA A 127 21.92 12.00 9.41
C ALA A 127 21.44 11.68 10.84
N ALA A 128 22.38 11.53 11.74
CA ALA A 128 22.30 11.31 13.18
C ALA A 128 20.93 11.52 13.87
N GLY A 129 20.24 10.42 14.06
CA GLY A 129 19.09 10.25 14.95
C GLY A 129 18.77 8.77 14.94
N ALA A 130 18.51 8.15 16.07
CA ALA A 130 18.34 6.71 16.21
C ALA A 130 17.52 6.13 15.03
N ALA A 131 18.18 5.35 14.18
CA ALA A 131 17.56 4.74 13.02
C ALA A 131 16.42 3.84 13.51
N VAL A 132 15.20 4.20 13.18
CA VAL A 132 14.03 3.39 13.49
C VAL A 132 14.09 2.17 12.59
N GLU A 133 14.25 0.99 13.17
CA GLU A 133 14.28 -0.26 12.43
C GLU A 133 12.95 -0.46 11.70
N ARG A 134 13.01 -0.67 10.39
CA ARG A 134 11.86 -0.95 9.53
C ARG A 134 11.99 -2.32 8.91
N GLU A 135 10.93 -3.09 8.99
CA GLU A 135 10.87 -4.35 8.26
C GLU A 135 10.76 -4.08 6.76
N SER A 136 11.52 -4.81 5.96
CA SER A 136 11.49 -4.66 4.49
C SER A 136 10.52 -5.64 3.86
N LEU A 137 9.56 -5.10 3.10
CA LEU A 137 8.57 -5.87 2.36
C LEU A 137 8.71 -5.66 0.85
N ILE A 138 8.23 -6.63 0.09
CA ILE A 138 7.92 -6.49 -1.32
C ILE A 138 6.42 -6.66 -1.50
N ALA A 139 5.82 -5.85 -2.39
CA ALA A 139 4.40 -5.93 -2.66
C ALA A 139 4.07 -5.72 -4.14
N ARG A 140 2.87 -6.18 -4.54
CA ARG A 140 2.26 -5.92 -5.84
C ARG A 140 0.77 -5.69 -5.67
N PHE A 141 0.21 -4.82 -6.50
CA PHE A 141 -1.21 -4.49 -6.49
C PHE A 141 -1.84 -4.75 -7.85
N PHE A 142 -2.91 -5.53 -7.86
CA PHE A 142 -3.61 -5.96 -9.06
C PHE A 142 -5.06 -5.47 -9.08
N PHE A 143 -5.52 -5.06 -10.26
CA PHE A 143 -6.91 -4.74 -10.50
C PHE A 143 -7.29 -5.04 -11.96
N PRO A 144 -8.53 -5.48 -12.25
CA PRO A 144 -8.97 -5.73 -13.60
C PRO A 144 -9.30 -4.42 -14.32
N GLN A 145 -8.96 -4.37 -15.61
CA GLN A 145 -9.37 -3.32 -16.51
C GLN A 145 -9.78 -3.95 -17.86
N GLY A 146 -11.09 -4.05 -18.11
CA GLY A 146 -11.60 -4.81 -19.25
C GLY A 146 -11.13 -6.28 -19.20
N PRO A 147 -10.57 -6.83 -20.28
CA PRO A 147 -10.09 -8.20 -20.33
C PRO A 147 -8.70 -8.39 -19.73
N ALA A 148 -8.07 -7.36 -19.20
CA ALA A 148 -6.71 -7.40 -18.66
C ALA A 148 -6.69 -7.23 -17.13
N VAL A 149 -5.61 -7.70 -16.50
CA VAL A 149 -5.23 -7.31 -15.16
C VAL A 149 -4.08 -6.33 -15.25
N LEU A 150 -4.24 -5.19 -14.63
CA LEU A 150 -3.19 -4.19 -14.49
C LEU A 150 -2.53 -4.26 -13.13
N GLU A 151 -1.30 -3.77 -13.08
CA GLU A 151 -0.52 -3.60 -11.85
C GLU A 151 -0.25 -2.11 -11.60
N ASP A 152 -0.62 -1.63 -10.40
CA ASP A 152 -0.28 -0.27 -9.97
C ASP A 152 1.11 -0.25 -9.33
N PRO A 153 2.00 0.69 -9.71
CA PRO A 153 3.38 0.71 -9.23
C PRO A 153 3.55 1.22 -7.79
N ALA A 154 2.59 1.98 -7.24
CA ALA A 154 2.74 2.60 -5.92
C ALA A 154 1.39 2.88 -5.26
N THR A 155 0.83 1.89 -4.58
CA THR A 155 -0.54 1.94 -4.06
C THR A 155 -0.60 2.34 -2.59
N GLY A 156 -0.62 3.65 -2.32
CA GLY A 156 -0.68 4.17 -0.96
C GLY A 156 -1.94 3.74 -0.19
N SER A 157 -3.10 3.59 -0.86
CA SER A 157 -4.33 3.09 -0.21
C SER A 157 -4.21 1.64 0.25
N ALA A 158 -3.56 0.78 -0.55
CA ALA A 158 -3.32 -0.61 -0.16
C ALA A 158 -2.26 -0.71 0.95
N THR A 159 -1.28 0.19 0.94
CA THR A 159 -0.32 0.32 2.05
C THR A 159 -1.03 0.70 3.36
N ALA A 160 -2.01 1.61 3.33
CA ALA A 160 -2.84 1.92 4.50
C ALA A 160 -3.65 0.70 4.97
N ASN A 161 -4.20 -0.06 4.02
CA ASN A 161 -4.92 -1.29 4.31
C ASN A 161 -4.01 -2.38 4.90
N LEU A 162 -2.74 -2.47 4.48
CA LEU A 162 -1.76 -3.33 5.13
C LEU A 162 -1.58 -2.97 6.62
N GLY A 163 -1.57 -1.68 6.96
CA GLY A 163 -1.59 -1.23 8.36
C GLY A 163 -2.84 -1.73 9.10
N GLY A 164 -4.00 -1.67 8.46
CA GLY A 164 -5.24 -2.24 9.00
C GLY A 164 -5.18 -3.75 9.19
N TRP A 165 -4.55 -4.47 8.26
CA TRP A 165 -4.30 -5.91 8.38
C TRP A 165 -3.41 -6.23 9.60
N CYS A 166 -2.34 -5.46 9.82
CA CYS A 166 -1.50 -5.60 11.01
C CYS A 166 -2.31 -5.43 12.29
N LEU A 167 -3.19 -4.44 12.34
CA LEU A 167 -4.08 -4.20 13.47
C LEU A 167 -5.09 -5.34 13.69
N ALA A 168 -5.64 -5.89 12.60
CA ALA A 168 -6.59 -7.01 12.64
C ALA A 168 -5.97 -8.28 13.21
N LEU A 169 -4.70 -8.53 12.89
CA LEU A 169 -3.96 -9.71 13.39
C LEU A 169 -3.28 -9.48 14.75
N GLY A 170 -3.45 -8.32 15.36
CA GLY A 170 -2.85 -8.02 16.66
C GLY A 170 -1.33 -7.98 16.62
N ARG A 171 -0.72 -7.51 15.53
CA ARG A 171 0.74 -7.33 15.45
C ARG A 171 1.23 -6.41 16.56
N ALA A 172 2.43 -6.68 17.07
CA ALA A 172 3.05 -5.81 18.07
C ALA A 172 3.21 -4.38 17.53
N LEU A 173 2.86 -3.38 18.35
CA LEU A 173 2.93 -1.97 18.01
C LEU A 173 3.98 -1.24 18.87
N PRO A 174 4.66 -0.21 18.33
CA PRO A 174 4.53 0.27 16.95
C PRO A 174 5.18 -0.69 15.96
N CYS A 175 4.62 -0.82 14.74
CA CYS A 175 5.26 -1.56 13.65
C CYS A 175 5.51 -0.64 12.44
N ARG A 176 6.60 -0.88 11.71
CA ARG A 176 7.09 0.01 10.66
C ARG A 176 7.66 -0.78 9.50
N PHE A 177 7.28 -0.38 8.29
CA PHE A 177 7.67 -1.09 7.08
C PHE A 177 8.21 -0.15 6.01
N GLU A 178 9.19 -0.64 5.27
CA GLU A 178 9.64 -0.11 3.99
C GLU A 178 9.20 -1.09 2.90
N ILE A 179 8.40 -0.64 1.95
CA ILE A 179 7.70 -1.52 1.01
C ILE A 179 8.14 -1.19 -0.42
N ALA A 180 8.84 -2.13 -1.05
CA ALA A 180 9.17 -2.05 -2.46
C ALA A 180 7.99 -2.54 -3.31
N GLN A 181 7.50 -1.71 -4.22
CA GLN A 181 6.41 -2.02 -5.16
C GLN A 181 6.75 -1.51 -6.56
N GLY A 182 6.12 -2.06 -7.60
CA GLY A 182 6.21 -1.57 -8.97
C GLY A 182 7.42 -2.07 -9.76
N GLU A 183 8.21 -2.99 -9.22
CA GLU A 183 9.36 -3.58 -9.92
C GLU A 183 8.93 -4.20 -11.27
N GLN A 184 7.83 -4.97 -11.29
CA GLN A 184 7.33 -5.64 -12.49
C GLN A 184 6.47 -4.73 -13.39
N ALA A 185 6.01 -3.60 -12.87
CA ALA A 185 5.38 -2.54 -13.65
C ALA A 185 6.41 -1.57 -14.29
N ALA A 186 7.72 -1.91 -14.25
CA ALA A 186 8.83 -1.08 -14.72
C ALA A 186 8.88 0.33 -14.09
N ARG A 187 8.27 0.50 -12.91
CA ARG A 187 8.25 1.75 -12.14
C ARG A 187 8.53 1.47 -10.65
N PRO A 188 9.76 1.06 -10.31
CA PRO A 188 10.11 0.73 -8.92
C PRO A 188 9.86 1.93 -8.01
N SER A 189 9.10 1.69 -6.96
CA SER A 189 8.65 2.68 -6.00
C SER A 189 8.90 2.20 -4.58
N MET A 190 9.05 3.13 -3.64
CA MET A 190 9.20 2.85 -2.23
C MET A 190 8.09 3.54 -1.45
N LEU A 191 7.35 2.76 -0.67
CA LEU A 191 6.33 3.27 0.24
C LEU A 191 6.76 2.98 1.68
N TYR A 192 6.26 3.81 2.58
CA TYR A 192 6.55 3.71 4.01
C TYR A 192 5.23 3.57 4.77
N LEU A 193 5.18 2.61 5.66
CA LEU A 193 4.03 2.36 6.53
C LEU A 193 4.49 2.44 7.98
N ASP A 194 3.79 3.24 8.77
CA ASP A 194 3.94 3.28 10.22
C ASP A 194 2.57 3.03 10.85
N VAL A 195 2.50 2.09 11.79
CA VAL A 195 1.36 1.93 12.70
C VAL A 195 1.88 2.23 14.09
N ASP A 196 1.39 3.30 14.70
CA ASP A 196 1.87 3.75 16.01
C ASP A 196 1.22 2.99 17.18
N ALA A 197 1.67 3.30 18.40
CA ALA A 197 1.14 2.68 19.61
C ALA A 197 -0.35 3.03 19.86
N ASP A 198 -0.83 4.14 19.30
CA ASP A 198 -2.23 4.57 19.37
C ASP A 198 -3.10 3.96 18.25
N ARG A 199 -2.55 2.98 17.49
CA ARG A 199 -3.21 2.29 16.38
C ARG A 199 -3.54 3.18 15.18
N ARG A 200 -2.87 4.34 15.05
CA ARG A 200 -3.01 5.21 13.89
C ARG A 200 -2.09 4.73 12.76
N VAL A 201 -2.60 4.76 11.54
CA VAL A 201 -1.90 4.29 10.35
C VAL A 201 -1.40 5.49 9.55
N PHE A 202 -0.11 5.51 9.23
CA PHE A 202 0.52 6.54 8.44
C PHE A 202 1.17 5.93 7.21
N VAL A 203 0.96 6.56 6.06
CA VAL A 203 1.53 6.13 4.77
C VAL A 203 2.36 7.24 4.18
N GLY A 204 3.60 6.93 3.87
CA GLY A 204 4.57 7.87 3.28
C GLY A 204 5.06 7.43 1.91
N GLY A 205 5.54 8.40 1.15
CA GLY A 205 6.22 8.21 -0.11
C GLY A 205 6.92 9.49 -0.55
N ASP A 206 7.98 9.33 -1.32
CA ASP A 206 8.71 10.46 -1.90
C ASP A 206 7.97 10.91 -3.17
N VAL A 207 7.87 12.22 -3.38
CA VAL A 207 7.22 12.82 -4.54
C VAL A 207 8.25 13.53 -5.39
N ILE A 208 8.33 13.13 -6.66
CA ILE A 208 9.24 13.72 -7.64
C ILE A 208 8.40 14.41 -8.71
N GLU A 209 8.67 15.70 -8.94
CA GLU A 209 8.05 16.43 -10.05
C GLU A 209 8.68 16.00 -11.37
N MET A 210 7.86 15.49 -12.30
CA MET A 210 8.31 14.99 -13.61
C MET A 210 8.22 16.04 -14.71
N GLY A 211 7.46 17.11 -14.52
CA GLY A 211 7.31 18.16 -15.51
C GLY A 211 6.24 19.18 -15.15
N ARG A 212 6.29 20.32 -15.81
CA ARG A 212 5.31 21.41 -15.75
C ARG A 212 4.90 21.83 -17.14
N GLY A 213 3.68 22.34 -17.27
CA GLY A 213 3.17 22.88 -18.52
C GLY A 213 2.03 23.88 -18.28
N THR A 214 1.67 24.61 -19.32
CA THR A 214 0.52 25.52 -19.34
C THR A 214 -0.48 25.02 -20.37
N LEU A 215 -1.74 24.98 -20.00
CA LEU A 215 -2.85 24.70 -20.91
C LEU A 215 -3.69 25.97 -21.02
N THR A 216 -3.92 26.42 -22.26
CA THR A 216 -4.90 27.46 -22.55
C THR A 216 -6.21 26.79 -22.94
N ILE A 217 -7.29 27.13 -22.23
CA ILE A 217 -8.64 26.59 -22.45
C ILE A 217 -9.48 27.64 -23.15
#